data_8b8f6d7947e915bd8eab066df1e469c8
#
_entry.id   8b8f6d7947e915bd8eab066df1e469c8
#
_cell.length_a   1.000
_cell.length_b   1.000
_cell.length_c   1.000
_cell.angle_alpha   90.00
_cell.angle_beta   90.00
_cell.angle_gamma   90.00
#
_symmetry.space_group_name_H-M   'P 1'
#
loop_
_entity.id
_entity.type
_entity.pdbx_description
1 polymer ?
#
loop_
_entity_poly.entity_id
_entity_poly.type
_entity_poly.pdbx_seq_one_letter_code
_entity_poly.pdbx_strand_id
1 'polypeptide(L)'
;MPSPFPGMNPYLEKPEYWSQVHKWLIVLIAQSLNPQLRPKYRVAIEERVYNATGDDSMLGRVGILPARKDHVVVQSSQSNHQDPSPLVTVAAPSVKAMKIALPMTEMVKERCSAVLGVPPMSDCIKKWYLEVRKLETGKVITVIEILSPKNKRSKAVGHATRSEGRSNYETKRQKILDSLTHLVEIDLLRQGKPMAMNNQAFQSHYRIVISRSQERPQADLYAFNLPQAIPSFPLPLQPEDTEPTVNLQQLLHQLYDQGSYDLAIDYSQDPPPPLSTADASWVKQVLIE
;
A
#
# COMPACT_ATOMS: atom_id res chain seq x y z
N MET A 1 -12.32 -1.40 -20.24
CA MET A 1 -12.27 0.09 -20.43
C MET A 1 -11.50 0.71 -19.26
N PRO A 2 -10.73 1.79 -19.46
CA PRO A 2 -10.07 2.45 -18.33
C PRO A 2 -11.11 3.05 -17.38
N SER A 3 -10.70 3.28 -16.10
CA SER A 3 -11.56 3.98 -15.15
C SER A 3 -11.96 5.36 -15.69
N PRO A 4 -13.21 5.80 -15.51
CA PRO A 4 -13.65 7.13 -15.96
C PRO A 4 -12.96 8.27 -15.18
N PHE A 5 -12.37 7.96 -14.02
CA PHE A 5 -11.73 8.96 -13.16
C PHE A 5 -10.23 9.11 -13.49
N PRO A 6 -9.72 10.35 -13.56
CA PRO A 6 -8.31 10.62 -13.85
C PRO A 6 -7.37 10.17 -12.71
N GLY A 7 -7.90 10.05 -11.50
CA GLY A 7 -7.20 9.62 -10.29
C GLY A 7 -7.82 8.38 -9.67
N MET A 8 -7.96 8.42 -8.33
CA MET A 8 -8.64 7.35 -7.61
C MET A 8 -10.14 7.35 -7.94
N ASN A 9 -10.66 6.19 -8.32
CA ASN A 9 -12.09 6.00 -8.49
C ASN A 9 -12.76 5.82 -7.11
N PRO A 10 -13.63 6.75 -6.66
CA PRO A 10 -14.20 6.71 -5.32
C PRO A 10 -15.14 5.51 -5.09
N TYR A 11 -15.65 4.91 -6.13
CA TYR A 11 -16.52 3.72 -6.03
C TYR A 11 -15.74 2.46 -5.64
N LEU A 12 -14.44 2.39 -5.96
CA LEU A 12 -13.57 1.29 -5.57
C LEU A 12 -13.28 1.26 -4.05
N GLU A 13 -13.59 2.33 -3.32
CA GLU A 13 -13.48 2.38 -1.87
C GLU A 13 -14.60 1.60 -1.14
N LYS A 14 -15.66 1.19 -1.85
CA LYS A 14 -16.74 0.37 -1.28
C LYS A 14 -16.17 -0.89 -0.63
N PRO A 15 -16.64 -1.27 0.58
CA PRO A 15 -16.12 -2.45 1.31
C PRO A 15 -16.14 -3.74 0.49
N GLU A 16 -17.17 -3.93 -0.34
CA GLU A 16 -17.30 -5.09 -1.23
C GLU A 16 -16.20 -5.15 -2.30
N TYR A 17 -15.72 -4.02 -2.81
CA TYR A 17 -14.66 -3.97 -3.82
C TYR A 17 -13.28 -3.87 -3.20
N TRP A 18 -13.13 -3.13 -2.09
CA TRP A 18 -11.81 -2.81 -1.55
C TRP A 18 -10.95 -4.04 -1.26
N SER A 19 -11.55 -5.13 -0.78
CA SER A 19 -10.79 -6.36 -0.52
C SER A 19 -10.13 -6.93 -1.78
N GLN A 20 -10.79 -6.84 -2.91
CA GLN A 20 -10.27 -7.28 -4.21
C GLN A 20 -9.27 -6.26 -4.76
N VAL A 21 -9.62 -4.97 -4.75
CA VAL A 21 -8.75 -3.86 -5.18
C VAL A 21 -7.41 -3.92 -4.46
N HIS A 22 -7.42 -4.11 -3.15
CA HIS A 22 -6.21 -4.22 -2.33
C HIS A 22 -5.31 -5.38 -2.77
N LYS A 23 -5.88 -6.57 -2.99
CA LYS A 23 -5.13 -7.75 -3.42
C LYS A 23 -4.55 -7.58 -4.83
N TRP A 24 -5.36 -7.07 -5.75
CA TRP A 24 -4.92 -6.79 -7.11
C TRP A 24 -3.78 -5.79 -7.16
N LEU A 25 -3.87 -4.67 -6.42
CA LEU A 25 -2.80 -3.68 -6.34
C LEU A 25 -1.50 -4.29 -5.82
N ILE A 26 -1.56 -5.13 -4.79
CA ILE A 26 -0.38 -5.84 -4.26
C ILE A 26 0.29 -6.66 -5.37
N VAL A 27 -0.49 -7.45 -6.12
CA VAL A 27 0.05 -8.29 -7.19
C VAL A 27 0.62 -7.44 -8.32
N LEU A 28 -0.11 -6.42 -8.77
CA LEU A 28 0.31 -5.56 -9.88
C LEU A 28 1.56 -4.74 -9.54
N ILE A 29 1.67 -4.21 -8.31
CA ILE A 29 2.89 -3.53 -7.86
C ILE A 29 4.07 -4.50 -7.88
N ALA A 30 3.91 -5.72 -7.37
CA ALA A 30 4.96 -6.74 -7.41
C ALA A 30 5.37 -7.09 -8.85
N GLN A 31 4.41 -7.26 -9.75
CA GLN A 31 4.67 -7.53 -11.17
C GLN A 31 5.39 -6.38 -11.87
N SER A 32 4.99 -5.15 -11.63
CA SER A 32 5.61 -3.96 -12.21
C SER A 32 7.04 -3.74 -11.72
N LEU A 33 7.32 -4.02 -10.47
CA LEU A 33 8.61 -3.74 -9.85
C LEU A 33 9.64 -4.86 -10.08
N ASN A 34 9.23 -6.13 -10.08
CA ASN A 34 10.18 -7.24 -10.17
C ASN A 34 11.12 -7.18 -11.38
N PRO A 35 10.67 -6.84 -12.61
CA PRO A 35 11.59 -6.69 -13.75
C PRO A 35 12.63 -5.59 -13.55
N GLN A 36 12.25 -4.47 -12.92
CA GLN A 36 13.09 -3.30 -12.73
C GLN A 36 14.14 -3.49 -11.62
N LEU A 37 13.86 -4.42 -10.67
CA LEU A 37 14.68 -4.65 -9.48
C LEU A 37 15.74 -5.73 -9.65
N ARG A 38 15.64 -6.53 -10.73
CA ARG A 38 16.63 -7.56 -11.04
C ARG A 38 17.98 -6.94 -11.43
N PRO A 39 19.09 -7.63 -11.14
CA PRO A 39 19.24 -8.90 -10.42
C PRO A 39 19.40 -8.75 -8.90
N LYS A 40 19.43 -7.53 -8.36
CA LYS A 40 19.81 -7.27 -6.95
C LYS A 40 18.68 -7.54 -5.95
N TYR A 41 17.44 -7.26 -6.34
CA TYR A 41 16.28 -7.31 -5.46
C TYR A 41 15.13 -8.12 -6.05
N ARG A 42 14.21 -8.50 -5.18
CA ARG A 42 12.89 -9.02 -5.54
C ARG A 42 11.81 -8.44 -4.65
N VAL A 43 10.59 -8.34 -5.16
CA VAL A 43 9.40 -8.04 -4.37
C VAL A 43 8.76 -9.34 -3.94
N ALA A 44 8.63 -9.54 -2.64
CA ALA A 44 7.92 -10.66 -2.04
C ALA A 44 6.54 -10.17 -1.56
N ILE A 45 5.51 -10.96 -1.86
CA ILE A 45 4.17 -10.78 -1.29
C ILE A 45 4.15 -11.56 0.02
N GLU A 46 3.90 -10.86 1.13
CA GLU A 46 3.90 -11.43 2.47
C GLU A 46 2.50 -11.38 3.07
N GLU A 47 2.17 -12.40 3.85
CA GLU A 47 0.92 -12.48 4.60
C GLU A 47 1.21 -12.46 6.10
N ARG A 48 0.50 -11.62 6.83
CA ARG A 48 0.47 -11.67 8.30
C ARG A 48 -0.89 -12.13 8.78
N VAL A 49 -0.85 -13.01 9.75
CA VAL A 49 -2.03 -13.53 10.44
C VAL A 49 -2.06 -12.90 11.84
N TYR A 50 -3.16 -12.27 12.20
CA TYR A 50 -3.41 -11.73 13.54
C TYR A 50 -4.53 -12.52 14.19
N ASN A 51 -4.36 -12.86 15.47
CA ASN A 51 -5.46 -13.39 16.27
C ASN A 51 -6.45 -12.27 16.62
N ALA A 52 -7.75 -12.53 16.53
CA ALA A 52 -8.78 -11.57 16.90
C ALA A 52 -8.82 -11.24 18.42
N THR A 53 -8.09 -11.98 19.26
CA THR A 53 -8.00 -11.80 20.71
C THR A 53 -6.95 -10.78 21.16
N GLY A 54 -6.26 -10.09 20.25
CA GLY A 54 -5.37 -8.97 20.58
C GLY A 54 -4.07 -9.34 21.27
N ASP A 55 -3.71 -10.61 21.30
CA ASP A 55 -2.39 -11.04 21.73
C ASP A 55 -1.44 -11.01 20.50
N ASP A 56 -0.35 -10.24 20.61
CA ASP A 56 0.68 -10.02 19.56
C ASP A 56 1.59 -11.27 19.41
N SER A 57 1.03 -12.45 19.71
CA SER A 57 1.67 -13.71 19.42
C SER A 57 1.68 -13.90 17.90
N MET A 58 2.83 -13.65 17.30
CA MET A 58 3.13 -13.96 15.90
C MET A 58 2.91 -15.47 15.66
N LEU A 59 1.67 -15.86 15.32
CA LEU A 59 1.44 -17.15 14.69
C LEU A 59 2.06 -17.11 13.29
N GLY A 60 3.30 -17.58 13.24
CA GLY A 60 3.98 -18.09 12.08
C GLY A 60 3.98 -17.22 10.82
N ARG A 61 5.16 -16.75 10.43
CA ARG A 61 5.46 -16.65 9.00
C ARG A 61 5.05 -17.98 8.36
N VAL A 62 4.08 -17.97 7.46
CA VAL A 62 4.00 -19.05 6.47
C VAL A 62 5.20 -18.83 5.56
N GLY A 63 6.36 -19.32 6.00
CA GLY A 63 7.58 -19.28 5.25
C GLY A 63 7.37 -20.14 4.01
N ILE A 64 7.48 -19.54 2.84
CA ILE A 64 7.87 -20.29 1.65
C ILE A 64 9.20 -20.95 2.00
N LEU A 65 9.22 -22.28 1.95
CA LEU A 65 10.38 -23.13 2.24
C LEU A 65 11.67 -22.56 1.62
N PRO A 66 12.81 -22.66 2.28
CA PRO A 66 14.08 -22.26 1.71
C PRO A 66 14.31 -23.02 0.40
N ALA A 67 14.55 -22.29 -0.67
CA ALA A 67 14.84 -22.84 -1.97
C ALA A 67 16.04 -23.81 -1.85
N ARG A 68 15.82 -25.07 -2.16
CA ARG A 68 16.90 -26.03 -2.42
C ARG A 68 17.79 -25.47 -3.53
N LYS A 69 19.08 -25.47 -3.28
CA LYS A 69 20.10 -25.16 -4.29
C LYS A 69 20.19 -26.37 -5.25
N ASP A 70 19.47 -26.29 -6.34
CA ASP A 70 19.75 -27.15 -7.49
C ASP A 70 19.89 -26.22 -8.70
N HIS A 71 21.11 -26.12 -9.19
CA HIS A 71 21.47 -25.39 -10.39
C HIS A 71 20.91 -26.12 -11.61
N VAL A 72 19.93 -25.52 -12.27
CA VAL A 72 19.57 -25.85 -13.65
C VAL A 72 19.92 -24.68 -14.53
N VAL A 73 20.93 -24.89 -15.37
CA VAL A 73 21.31 -23.98 -16.44
C VAL A 73 20.30 -24.14 -17.57
N VAL A 74 19.50 -23.10 -17.84
CA VAL A 74 18.67 -23.06 -19.04
C VAL A 74 19.23 -21.97 -19.97
N GLN A 75 19.65 -22.40 -21.15
CA GLN A 75 20.09 -21.53 -22.22
C GLN A 75 18.91 -20.68 -22.74
N SER A 76 19.13 -19.38 -22.86
CA SER A 76 18.17 -18.43 -23.42
C SER A 76 18.24 -18.42 -24.94
N SER A 77 17.13 -18.70 -25.61
CA SER A 77 16.91 -18.35 -27.01
C SER A 77 16.42 -16.91 -27.12
N GLN A 78 17.11 -16.12 -27.92
CA GLN A 78 16.74 -14.75 -28.27
C GLN A 78 15.49 -14.73 -29.16
N SER A 79 14.49 -13.97 -28.81
CA SER A 79 13.42 -13.57 -29.73
C SER A 79 13.37 -12.03 -29.85
N ASN A 80 13.57 -11.56 -31.07
CA ASN A 80 13.39 -10.15 -31.46
C ASN A 80 11.95 -9.72 -31.30
N HIS A 81 11.71 -8.63 -30.56
CA HIS A 81 10.47 -7.89 -30.64
C HIS A 81 10.73 -6.44 -31.03
N GLN A 82 10.02 -6.03 -32.08
CA GLN A 82 9.99 -4.70 -32.64
C GLN A 82 9.30 -3.71 -31.68
N ASP A 83 9.86 -2.49 -31.61
CA ASP A 83 9.34 -1.35 -30.88
C ASP A 83 7.98 -0.87 -31.42
N PRO A 84 7.01 -0.58 -30.58
CA PRO A 84 5.86 0.25 -30.95
C PRO A 84 6.15 1.74 -30.70
N SER A 85 5.74 2.56 -31.65
CA SER A 85 5.85 4.03 -31.70
C SER A 85 5.33 4.75 -30.43
N PRO A 86 5.87 5.96 -30.12
CA PRO A 86 5.54 6.67 -28.89
C PRO A 86 4.15 7.31 -28.96
N LEU A 87 3.30 6.98 -28.02
CA LEU A 87 2.07 7.70 -27.70
C LEU A 87 2.42 9.04 -27.02
N VAL A 88 1.93 10.12 -27.60
CA VAL A 88 2.04 11.47 -27.05
C VAL A 88 1.21 11.54 -25.78
N THR A 89 1.87 11.55 -24.63
CA THR A 89 1.23 11.72 -23.32
C THR A 89 1.12 13.21 -23.02
N VAL A 90 -0.09 13.72 -22.95
CA VAL A 90 -0.37 15.05 -22.39
C VAL A 90 -0.09 14.99 -20.88
N ALA A 91 0.92 15.73 -20.44
CA ALA A 91 1.33 15.76 -19.04
C ALA A 91 0.28 16.47 -18.19
N ALA A 92 -0.46 15.72 -17.36
CA ALA A 92 -1.24 16.27 -16.28
C ALA A 92 -0.30 16.90 -15.22
N PRO A 93 -0.74 17.97 -14.50
CA PRO A 93 0.08 18.62 -13.48
C PRO A 93 0.45 17.60 -12.39
N SER A 94 1.72 17.27 -12.28
CA SER A 94 2.18 16.27 -11.31
C SER A 94 2.19 16.86 -9.90
N VAL A 95 1.57 16.14 -8.97
CA VAL A 95 1.68 16.42 -7.54
C VAL A 95 3.13 16.18 -7.10
N LYS A 96 3.78 17.21 -6.56
CA LYS A 96 5.14 17.09 -6.04
C LYS A 96 5.13 16.55 -4.60
N ALA A 97 6.15 15.77 -4.27
CA ALA A 97 6.38 15.33 -2.91
C ALA A 97 6.60 16.51 -1.97
N MET A 98 6.07 16.41 -0.77
CA MET A 98 6.30 17.35 0.32
C MET A 98 6.98 16.65 1.48
N LYS A 99 7.98 17.30 2.08
CA LYS A 99 8.67 16.77 3.25
C LYS A 99 7.79 16.90 4.50
N ILE A 100 7.65 15.82 5.24
CA ILE A 100 6.93 15.76 6.52
C ILE A 100 7.79 15.06 7.57
N ALA A 101 7.49 15.28 8.86
CA ALA A 101 8.09 14.53 9.95
C ALA A 101 7.16 13.40 10.41
N LEU A 102 7.74 12.23 10.68
CA LEU A 102 7.01 11.08 11.26
C LEU A 102 7.27 10.99 12.77
N PRO A 103 6.27 10.53 13.55
CA PRO A 103 6.46 10.32 14.98
C PRO A 103 7.48 9.21 15.22
N MET A 104 8.53 9.54 15.97
CA MET A 104 9.51 8.60 16.49
C MET A 104 9.30 8.43 17.99
N THR A 105 9.24 7.19 18.48
CA THR A 105 9.05 6.91 19.90
C THR A 105 10.41 6.62 20.54
N GLU A 106 10.69 7.25 21.69
CA GLU A 106 11.82 6.83 22.52
C GLU A 106 11.59 5.41 23.05
N MET A 107 12.61 4.56 22.89
CA MET A 107 12.54 3.15 23.28
C MET A 107 12.34 3.01 24.79
N VAL A 108 11.14 2.60 25.20
CA VAL A 108 10.91 2.03 26.54
C VAL A 108 11.03 0.51 26.40
N LYS A 109 12.06 -0.06 27.05
CA LYS A 109 12.25 -1.51 27.17
C LYS A 109 11.29 -2.03 28.26
N GLU A 110 10.27 -2.78 27.88
CA GLU A 110 9.60 -3.69 28.81
C GLU A 110 9.52 -5.10 28.24
N ARG A 111 9.99 -6.05 29.05
CA ARG A 111 9.91 -7.50 28.81
C ARG A 111 8.54 -7.99 29.27
N CYS A 112 7.80 -8.68 28.43
CA CYS A 112 6.65 -9.47 28.84
C CYS A 112 6.94 -10.97 28.69
N SER A 113 6.72 -11.69 29.78
CA SER A 113 6.81 -13.16 29.87
C SER A 113 5.57 -13.83 29.30
N ALA A 114 5.77 -14.94 28.61
CA ALA A 114 4.73 -15.74 27.99
C ALA A 114 4.11 -16.73 29.00
N VAL A 115 2.78 -16.84 28.97
CA VAL A 115 2.02 -17.95 29.58
C VAL A 115 1.25 -18.66 28.49
N LEU A 116 1.45 -19.97 28.37
CA LEU A 116 0.80 -20.85 27.40
C LEU A 116 -0.64 -21.18 27.83
N GLY A 117 -1.60 -20.80 27.02
CA GLY A 117 -3.00 -21.26 27.06
C GLY A 117 -3.56 -21.30 25.66
N VAL A 118 -4.09 -22.46 25.23
CA VAL A 118 -4.68 -22.64 23.90
C VAL A 118 -6.03 -21.93 23.85
N PRO A 119 -6.23 -20.89 23.02
CA PRO A 119 -7.52 -20.23 22.86
C PRO A 119 -8.43 -20.94 21.86
N PRO A 120 -9.77 -20.80 21.96
CA PRO A 120 -10.71 -21.32 20.96
C PRO A 120 -10.45 -20.67 19.59
N MET A 121 -10.85 -21.36 18.52
CA MET A 121 -10.70 -20.91 17.13
C MET A 121 -11.24 -19.48 16.98
N SER A 122 -10.35 -18.50 17.06
CA SER A 122 -10.66 -17.09 16.83
C SER A 122 -10.42 -16.75 15.37
N ASP A 123 -11.27 -15.89 14.80
CA ASP A 123 -11.15 -15.40 13.43
C ASP A 123 -9.76 -14.81 13.17
N CYS A 124 -8.93 -15.52 12.42
CA CYS A 124 -7.62 -15.04 12.02
C CYS A 124 -7.76 -13.97 10.95
N ILE A 125 -7.28 -12.77 11.22
CA ILE A 125 -7.25 -11.68 10.24
C ILE A 125 -5.96 -11.78 9.44
N LYS A 126 -6.09 -12.11 8.16
CA LYS A 126 -4.99 -12.12 7.20
C LYS A 126 -4.78 -10.76 6.58
N LYS A 127 -3.55 -10.25 6.58
CA LYS A 127 -3.16 -8.99 5.93
C LYS A 127 -1.99 -9.20 5.01
N TRP A 128 -2.10 -8.66 3.81
CA TRP A 128 -1.10 -8.76 2.76
C TRP A 128 -0.35 -7.45 2.63
N TYR A 129 0.96 -7.53 2.36
CA TYR A 129 1.84 -6.40 2.14
C TYR A 129 3.04 -6.85 1.30
N LEU A 130 3.89 -5.91 0.87
CA LEU A 130 5.04 -6.23 0.04
C LEU A 130 6.34 -5.94 0.78
N GLU A 131 7.33 -6.79 0.54
CA GLU A 131 8.70 -6.58 0.97
C GLU A 131 9.65 -6.61 -0.22
N VAL A 132 10.43 -5.55 -0.38
CA VAL A 132 11.57 -5.54 -1.30
C VAL A 132 12.75 -6.12 -0.56
N ARG A 133 13.25 -7.25 -1.06
CA ARG A 133 14.33 -8.00 -0.41
C ARG A 133 15.57 -8.03 -1.30
N LYS A 134 16.74 -7.79 -0.72
CA LYS A 134 18.03 -8.02 -1.37
C LYS A 134 18.23 -9.52 -1.56
N LEU A 135 18.48 -9.97 -2.79
CA LEU A 135 18.58 -11.41 -3.12
C LEU A 135 19.75 -12.10 -2.43
N GLU A 136 20.89 -11.43 -2.39
CA GLU A 136 22.11 -11.95 -1.81
C GLU A 136 21.98 -12.29 -0.31
N THR A 137 21.35 -11.41 0.46
CA THR A 137 21.28 -11.49 1.93
C THR A 137 19.92 -11.87 2.48
N GLY A 138 18.87 -11.80 1.66
CA GLY A 138 17.47 -11.92 2.09
C GLY A 138 16.98 -10.75 2.94
N LYS A 139 17.80 -9.71 3.17
CA LYS A 139 17.45 -8.54 3.98
C LYS A 139 16.30 -7.78 3.36
N VAL A 140 15.32 -7.40 4.19
CA VAL A 140 14.22 -6.51 3.80
C VAL A 140 14.76 -5.08 3.74
N ILE A 141 14.66 -4.47 2.58
CA ILE A 141 15.09 -3.09 2.31
C ILE A 141 13.93 -2.12 2.43
N THR A 142 12.79 -2.48 1.83
CA THR A 142 11.59 -1.62 1.81
C THR A 142 10.36 -2.45 2.09
N VAL A 143 9.46 -1.93 2.91
CA VAL A 143 8.11 -2.45 3.11
C VAL A 143 7.13 -1.51 2.41
N ILE A 144 6.21 -2.07 1.62
CA ILE A 144 5.11 -1.33 0.99
C ILE A 144 3.81 -1.79 1.61
N GLU A 145 3.08 -0.86 2.21
CA GLU A 145 1.78 -1.07 2.86
C GLU A 145 0.70 -0.32 2.12
N ILE A 146 -0.36 -1.02 1.73
CA ILE A 146 -1.60 -0.40 1.26
C ILE A 146 -2.60 -0.45 2.41
N LEU A 147 -3.08 0.71 2.85
CA LEU A 147 -3.98 0.77 4.01
C LEU A 147 -5.33 0.16 3.70
N SER A 148 -5.85 -0.60 4.66
CA SER A 148 -7.21 -1.14 4.63
C SER A 148 -8.15 -0.32 5.53
N PRO A 149 -9.49 -0.41 5.37
CA PRO A 149 -10.43 0.27 6.25
C PRO A 149 -10.22 -0.05 7.73
N LYS A 150 -9.78 -1.28 8.05
CA LYS A 150 -9.45 -1.70 9.43
C LYS A 150 -8.28 -0.92 10.02
N ASN A 151 -7.31 -0.50 9.21
CA ASN A 151 -6.16 0.30 9.67
C ASN A 151 -6.57 1.72 10.06
N LYS A 152 -7.65 2.25 9.48
CA LYS A 152 -8.08 3.64 9.65
C LYS A 152 -9.19 3.85 10.68
N ARG A 153 -9.87 2.78 11.14
CA ARG A 153 -10.94 2.89 12.14
C ARG A 153 -10.38 3.26 13.51
N SER A 154 -10.83 4.38 14.06
CA SER A 154 -10.59 4.76 15.47
C SER A 154 -11.52 4.00 16.39
N LYS A 155 -11.15 3.88 17.68
CA LYS A 155 -12.07 3.39 18.74
C LYS A 155 -13.29 4.31 18.81
N ALA A 156 -14.48 3.77 18.64
CA ALA A 156 -15.69 4.48 19.03
C ALA A 156 -15.74 4.52 20.56
N VAL A 157 -15.89 5.72 21.12
CA VAL A 157 -16.11 5.90 22.56
C VAL A 157 -17.44 5.25 22.91
N GLY A 158 -17.44 4.18 23.73
CA GLY A 158 -18.65 3.59 24.30
C GLY A 158 -19.01 2.15 23.90
N HIS A 159 -18.33 1.54 22.94
CA HIS A 159 -18.52 0.13 22.62
C HIS A 159 -17.18 -0.62 22.65
N ALA A 160 -17.13 -1.73 23.38
CA ALA A 160 -15.93 -2.55 23.61
C ALA A 160 -15.42 -3.33 22.37
N THR A 161 -15.92 -3.04 21.19
CA THR A 161 -15.40 -3.64 19.96
C THR A 161 -14.16 -2.87 19.52
N ARG A 162 -13.05 -3.35 19.99
CA ARG A 162 -11.67 -2.96 19.76
C ARG A 162 -11.40 -2.63 18.28
N SER A 163 -10.89 -1.45 18.01
CA SER A 163 -10.23 -1.14 16.75
C SER A 163 -8.78 -1.70 16.75
N GLU A 164 -8.66 -2.99 17.00
CA GLU A 164 -7.37 -3.70 17.03
C GLU A 164 -6.59 -3.51 15.73
N GLY A 165 -7.30 -3.37 14.61
CA GLY A 165 -6.67 -3.20 13.32
C GLY A 165 -5.82 -1.95 13.18
N ARG A 166 -6.22 -0.82 13.78
CA ARG A 166 -5.43 0.42 13.76
C ARG A 166 -4.24 0.34 14.71
N SER A 167 -4.47 -0.08 15.95
CA SER A 167 -3.42 -0.21 16.95
C SER A 167 -2.32 -1.20 16.50
N ASN A 168 -2.72 -2.35 15.96
CA ASN A 168 -1.78 -3.34 15.42
C ASN A 168 -0.98 -2.78 14.24
N TYR A 169 -1.62 -1.97 13.39
CA TYR A 169 -0.92 -1.33 12.29
C TYR A 169 0.04 -0.24 12.78
N GLU A 170 -0.36 0.60 13.72
CA GLU A 170 0.48 1.64 14.33
C GLU A 170 1.70 1.03 15.02
N THR A 171 1.54 -0.08 15.74
CA THR A 171 2.64 -0.84 16.34
C THR A 171 3.59 -1.38 15.27
N LYS A 172 3.05 -1.97 14.18
CA LYS A 172 3.86 -2.43 13.05
C LYS A 172 4.61 -1.29 12.39
N ARG A 173 3.90 -0.21 12.09
CA ARG A 173 4.45 1.00 11.50
C ARG A 173 5.63 1.52 12.31
N GLN A 174 5.46 1.58 13.64
CA GLN A 174 6.52 2.03 14.55
C GLN A 174 7.74 1.10 14.50
N LYS A 175 7.54 -0.23 14.54
CA LYS A 175 8.63 -1.21 14.41
C LYS A 175 9.42 -1.03 13.10
N ILE A 176 8.77 -0.68 12.00
CA ILE A 176 9.44 -0.38 10.73
C ILE A 176 10.21 0.95 10.83
N LEU A 177 9.59 1.98 11.40
CA LEU A 177 10.21 3.29 11.57
C LEU A 177 11.43 3.25 12.50
N ASP A 178 11.45 2.36 13.48
CA ASP A 178 12.58 2.17 14.40
C ASP A 178 13.69 1.27 13.82
N SER A 179 13.51 0.76 12.60
CA SER A 179 14.46 -0.10 11.90
C SER A 179 15.18 0.62 10.77
N LEU A 180 16.15 -0.05 10.14
CA LEU A 180 16.80 0.43 8.91
C LEU A 180 16.02 0.10 7.63
N THR A 181 14.77 -0.33 7.75
CA THR A 181 13.91 -0.66 6.61
C THR A 181 13.13 0.59 6.18
N HIS A 182 13.08 0.89 4.89
CA HIS A 182 12.24 1.96 4.36
C HIS A 182 10.77 1.58 4.42
N LEU A 183 9.89 2.60 4.50
CA LEU A 183 8.45 2.42 4.48
C LEU A 183 7.83 3.21 3.32
N VAL A 184 7.03 2.55 2.52
CA VAL A 184 6.07 3.16 1.60
C VAL A 184 4.67 2.84 2.11
N GLU A 185 3.91 3.87 2.49
CA GLU A 185 2.55 3.75 3.01
C GLU A 185 1.58 4.41 2.03
N ILE A 186 0.67 3.61 1.45
CA ILE A 186 -0.29 4.03 0.43
C ILE A 186 -1.69 4.05 1.05
N ASP A 187 -2.30 5.23 1.14
CA ASP A 187 -3.66 5.45 1.64
C ASP A 187 -4.56 5.97 0.50
N LEU A 188 -5.33 5.06 -0.08
CA LEU A 188 -6.32 5.33 -1.13
C LEU A 188 -7.75 5.27 -0.59
N LEU A 189 -7.95 5.61 0.68
CA LEU A 189 -9.26 5.57 1.33
C LEU A 189 -9.58 6.93 1.94
N ARG A 190 -10.71 7.53 1.56
CA ARG A 190 -11.23 8.76 2.19
C ARG A 190 -11.77 8.47 3.59
N GLN A 191 -12.34 7.27 3.80
CA GLN A 191 -12.93 6.92 5.08
C GLN A 191 -11.87 6.70 6.17
N GLY A 192 -12.15 7.20 7.38
CA GLY A 192 -11.34 7.01 8.59
C GLY A 192 -10.21 8.02 8.73
N LYS A 193 -9.56 8.00 9.89
CA LYS A 193 -8.45 8.93 10.17
C LYS A 193 -7.17 8.46 9.49
N PRO A 194 -6.44 9.34 8.82
CA PRO A 194 -5.11 9.02 8.32
C PRO A 194 -4.15 8.67 9.45
N MET A 195 -3.01 8.06 9.10
CA MET A 195 -1.94 7.80 10.05
C MET A 195 -1.32 9.13 10.53
N ALA A 196 -0.88 9.12 11.80
CA ALA A 196 -0.30 10.30 12.43
C ALA A 196 0.98 10.75 11.70
N MET A 197 1.10 12.06 11.54
CA MET A 197 2.27 12.77 11.06
C MET A 197 2.54 13.92 12.05
N ASN A 198 3.82 14.20 12.35
CA ASN A 198 4.15 15.25 13.32
C ASN A 198 3.71 16.63 12.82
N ASN A 199 2.96 17.32 13.65
CA ASN A 199 2.61 18.75 13.58
C ASN A 199 1.93 19.28 12.31
N GLN A 200 1.43 18.43 11.41
CA GLN A 200 0.78 18.92 10.20
C GLN A 200 -0.57 18.24 9.96
N ALA A 201 -1.64 18.98 10.14
CA ALA A 201 -2.98 18.59 9.74
C ALA A 201 -3.16 18.80 8.23
N PHE A 202 -2.53 17.95 7.40
CA PHE A 202 -2.83 17.94 5.97
C PHE A 202 -4.20 17.32 5.72
N GLN A 203 -5.08 18.09 5.14
CA GLN A 203 -6.34 17.60 4.64
C GLN A 203 -6.17 17.21 3.17
N SER A 204 -6.21 15.93 2.89
CA SER A 204 -6.26 15.37 1.54
C SER A 204 -7.11 14.11 1.55
N HIS A 205 -7.74 13.80 0.43
CA HIS A 205 -8.51 12.57 0.28
C HIS A 205 -7.61 11.34 0.38
N TYR A 206 -6.47 11.39 -0.31
CA TYR A 206 -5.52 10.29 -0.47
C TYR A 206 -4.11 10.77 -0.21
N ARG A 207 -3.21 9.82 0.07
CA ARG A 207 -1.80 10.12 0.30
C ARG A 207 -0.90 8.93 0.10
N ILE A 208 0.34 9.21 -0.27
CA ILE A 208 1.43 8.25 -0.28
C ILE A 208 2.55 8.85 0.57
N VAL A 209 3.04 8.10 1.53
CA VAL A 209 4.14 8.51 2.41
C VAL A 209 5.34 7.62 2.14
N ILE A 210 6.50 8.23 1.90
CA ILE A 210 7.75 7.52 1.69
C ILE A 210 8.73 7.93 2.78
N SER A 211 9.03 7.01 3.67
CA SER A 211 10.01 7.19 4.75
C SER A 211 11.27 6.41 4.45
N ARG A 212 12.31 7.12 4.01
CA ARG A 212 13.65 6.56 3.90
C ARG A 212 14.29 6.48 5.27
N SER A 213 14.86 5.33 5.60
CA SER A 213 15.41 5.09 6.94
C SER A 213 16.51 6.10 7.34
N GLN A 214 17.31 6.54 6.37
CA GLN A 214 18.40 7.51 6.60
C GLN A 214 17.93 8.97 6.70
N GLU A 215 16.70 9.28 6.27
CA GLU A 215 16.17 10.65 6.31
C GLU A 215 15.27 10.90 7.52
N ARG A 216 14.99 9.85 8.31
CA ARG A 216 14.10 9.97 9.47
C ARG A 216 14.59 11.00 10.48
N PRO A 217 13.68 11.75 11.08
CA PRO A 217 12.24 11.60 11.09
C PRO A 217 11.50 12.17 9.85
N GLN A 218 12.20 12.73 8.88
CA GLN A 218 11.58 13.28 7.67
C GLN A 218 11.11 12.19 6.72
N ALA A 219 10.03 12.49 5.97
CA ALA A 219 9.47 11.62 4.93
C ALA A 219 8.90 12.49 3.79
N ASP A 220 8.78 11.89 2.60
CA ASP A 220 8.10 12.52 1.49
C ASP A 220 6.60 12.22 1.55
N LEU A 221 5.78 13.25 1.41
CA LEU A 221 4.33 13.15 1.35
C LEU A 221 3.83 13.56 -0.04
N TYR A 222 3.13 12.66 -0.70
CA TYR A 222 2.33 12.93 -1.88
C TYR A 222 0.87 12.94 -1.46
N ALA A 223 0.31 14.14 -1.26
CA ALA A 223 -1.08 14.35 -0.90
C ALA A 223 -1.88 14.77 -2.14
N PHE A 224 -3.00 14.12 -2.42
CA PHE A 224 -3.83 14.40 -3.61
C PHE A 224 -5.32 14.17 -3.33
N ASN A 225 -6.16 14.77 -4.16
CA ASN A 225 -7.62 14.73 -4.05
C ASN A 225 -8.26 14.06 -5.26
N LEU A 226 -9.57 13.80 -5.19
CA LEU A 226 -10.34 13.09 -6.21
C LEU A 226 -10.11 13.58 -7.66
N PRO A 227 -10.12 14.91 -7.95
CA PRO A 227 -9.89 15.38 -9.32
C PRO A 227 -8.47 15.21 -9.84
N GLN A 228 -7.53 14.87 -8.95
CA GLN A 228 -6.11 14.78 -9.29
C GLN A 228 -5.71 13.35 -9.63
N ALA A 229 -4.87 13.20 -10.65
CA ALA A 229 -4.24 11.92 -10.95
C ALA A 229 -3.38 11.45 -9.75
N ILE A 230 -3.28 10.14 -9.57
CA ILE A 230 -2.40 9.56 -8.56
C ILE A 230 -0.95 9.84 -8.96
N PRO A 231 -0.16 10.51 -8.12
CA PRO A 231 1.23 10.81 -8.44
C PRO A 231 2.07 9.55 -8.53
N SER A 232 2.97 9.49 -9.48
CA SER A 232 4.04 8.51 -9.49
C SER A 232 5.05 8.85 -8.40
N PHE A 233 5.66 7.82 -7.82
CA PHE A 233 6.61 8.00 -6.72
C PHE A 233 7.80 7.05 -6.83
N PRO A 234 8.98 7.43 -6.30
CA PRO A 234 10.15 6.56 -6.27
C PRO A 234 10.01 5.49 -5.19
N LEU A 235 10.46 4.27 -5.49
CA LEU A 235 10.60 3.19 -4.51
C LEU A 235 11.96 3.28 -3.84
N PRO A 236 12.06 3.55 -2.52
CA PRO A 236 13.35 3.65 -1.85
C PRO A 236 14.09 2.31 -1.85
N LEU A 237 15.39 2.38 -2.17
CA LEU A 237 16.34 1.28 -2.15
C LEU A 237 17.56 1.65 -1.30
N GLN A 238 18.65 0.85 -1.41
CA GLN A 238 19.92 1.23 -0.79
C GLN A 238 20.49 2.49 -1.47
N PRO A 239 21.25 3.33 -0.76
CA PRO A 239 21.70 4.64 -1.28
C PRO A 239 22.49 4.57 -2.59
N GLU A 240 23.16 3.46 -2.84
CA GLU A 240 23.94 3.20 -4.06
C GLU A 240 23.12 2.76 -5.27
N ASP A 241 21.83 2.48 -5.10
CA ASP A 241 20.97 1.94 -6.15
C ASP A 241 19.94 2.97 -6.64
N THR A 242 19.66 2.92 -7.94
CA THR A 242 18.65 3.79 -8.54
C THR A 242 17.25 3.35 -8.12
N GLU A 243 16.48 4.28 -7.57
CA GLU A 243 15.09 4.05 -7.15
C GLU A 243 14.18 3.97 -8.40
N PRO A 244 13.51 2.83 -8.66
CA PRO A 244 12.53 2.74 -9.74
C PRO A 244 11.28 3.55 -9.42
N THR A 245 10.60 4.03 -10.43
CA THR A 245 9.33 4.76 -10.29
C THR A 245 8.14 3.82 -10.29
N VAL A 246 7.26 3.99 -9.32
CA VAL A 246 5.96 3.30 -9.25
C VAL A 246 4.88 4.20 -9.85
N ASN A 247 4.30 3.79 -10.98
CA ASN A 247 3.14 4.44 -11.58
C ASN A 247 1.84 3.78 -11.09
N LEU A 248 1.39 4.17 -9.90
CA LEU A 248 0.21 3.59 -9.28
C LEU A 248 -1.08 3.88 -10.06
N GLN A 249 -1.15 5.02 -10.74
CA GLN A 249 -2.29 5.36 -11.60
C GLN A 249 -2.48 4.33 -12.73
N GLN A 250 -1.40 4.00 -13.41
CA GLN A 250 -1.45 3.00 -14.48
C GLN A 250 -1.89 1.63 -13.95
N LEU A 251 -1.38 1.22 -12.77
CA LEU A 251 -1.76 -0.04 -12.14
C LEU A 251 -3.23 -0.05 -11.73
N LEU A 252 -3.78 1.09 -11.30
CA LEU A 252 -5.19 1.21 -10.96
C LEU A 252 -6.08 1.10 -12.21
N HIS A 253 -5.69 1.71 -13.33
CA HIS A 253 -6.41 1.56 -14.60
C HIS A 253 -6.37 0.10 -15.09
N GLN A 254 -5.21 -0.54 -15.00
CA GLN A 254 -5.06 -1.96 -15.34
C GLN A 254 -5.93 -2.85 -14.45
N LEU A 255 -5.96 -2.60 -13.15
CA LEU A 255 -6.83 -3.30 -12.21
C LEU A 255 -8.31 -3.13 -12.57
N TYR A 256 -8.71 -1.89 -12.86
CA TYR A 256 -10.09 -1.56 -13.20
C TYR A 256 -10.57 -2.32 -14.44
N ASP A 257 -9.74 -2.32 -15.49
CA ASP A 257 -10.04 -3.00 -16.75
C ASP A 257 -10.03 -4.52 -16.59
N GLN A 258 -8.97 -5.09 -16.04
CA GLN A 258 -8.83 -6.54 -15.86
C GLN A 258 -9.85 -7.13 -14.86
N GLY A 259 -10.28 -6.34 -13.88
CA GLY A 259 -11.30 -6.71 -12.90
C GLY A 259 -12.73 -6.50 -13.39
N SER A 260 -12.93 -6.00 -14.63
CA SER A 260 -14.24 -5.71 -15.22
C SER A 260 -15.11 -4.82 -14.32
N TYR A 261 -14.49 -3.83 -13.68
CA TYR A 261 -15.19 -2.94 -12.76
C TYR A 261 -16.18 -2.01 -13.46
N ASP A 262 -16.02 -1.77 -14.74
CA ASP A 262 -16.99 -1.10 -15.61
C ASP A 262 -18.36 -1.80 -15.67
N LEU A 263 -18.37 -3.12 -15.50
CA LEU A 263 -19.58 -3.93 -15.45
C LEU A 263 -20.12 -4.15 -14.02
N ALA A 264 -19.23 -4.03 -13.02
CA ALA A 264 -19.55 -4.32 -11.64
C ALA A 264 -20.04 -3.11 -10.84
N ILE A 265 -19.59 -1.90 -11.21
CA ILE A 265 -19.91 -0.68 -10.47
C ILE A 265 -21.20 -0.07 -10.98
N ASP A 266 -22.17 0.10 -10.08
CA ASP A 266 -23.35 0.92 -10.32
C ASP A 266 -23.02 2.39 -10.02
N TYR A 267 -22.79 3.17 -11.08
CA TYR A 267 -22.49 4.60 -11.00
C TYR A 267 -23.74 5.48 -10.73
N SER A 268 -24.93 4.91 -10.71
CA SER A 268 -26.16 5.63 -10.31
C SER A 268 -26.24 5.88 -8.80
N GLN A 269 -25.46 5.13 -8.01
CA GLN A 269 -25.39 5.23 -6.56
C GLN A 269 -24.24 6.13 -6.15
N ASP A 270 -24.40 6.86 -5.02
CA ASP A 270 -23.28 7.64 -4.47
C ASP A 270 -22.19 6.73 -3.87
N PRO A 271 -20.91 7.05 -4.07
CA PRO A 271 -19.82 6.26 -3.49
C PRO A 271 -19.63 6.57 -1.99
N PRO A 272 -19.43 5.55 -1.13
CA PRO A 272 -19.05 5.76 0.27
C PRO A 272 -17.54 6.07 0.42
N PRO A 273 -17.16 6.89 1.42
CA PRO A 273 -18.02 7.76 2.22
C PRO A 273 -18.66 8.86 1.36
N PRO A 274 -19.72 9.50 1.84
CA PRO A 274 -20.36 10.59 1.10
C PRO A 274 -19.36 11.61 0.59
N LEU A 275 -19.60 12.12 -0.60
CA LEU A 275 -18.80 13.16 -1.23
C LEU A 275 -19.17 14.54 -0.67
N SER A 276 -18.23 15.48 -0.68
CA SER A 276 -18.57 16.90 -0.54
C SER A 276 -19.45 17.35 -1.71
N THR A 277 -20.17 18.45 -1.55
CA THR A 277 -21.00 19.01 -2.65
C THR A 277 -20.17 19.27 -3.90
N ALA A 278 -18.95 19.78 -3.74
CA ALA A 278 -18.04 20.07 -4.85
C ALA A 278 -17.58 18.76 -5.55
N ASP A 279 -17.17 17.76 -4.78
CA ASP A 279 -16.74 16.48 -5.32
C ASP A 279 -17.90 15.73 -6.00
N ALA A 280 -19.10 15.77 -5.43
CA ALA A 280 -20.28 15.15 -6.03
C ALA A 280 -20.64 15.80 -7.38
N SER A 281 -20.53 17.11 -7.48
CA SER A 281 -20.75 17.83 -8.75
C SER A 281 -19.71 17.43 -9.80
N TRP A 282 -18.44 17.35 -9.40
CA TRP A 282 -17.35 16.93 -10.26
C TRP A 282 -17.51 15.45 -10.71
N VAL A 283 -17.84 14.54 -9.79
CA VAL A 283 -18.08 13.13 -10.13
C VAL A 283 -19.20 12.98 -11.15
N LYS A 284 -20.32 13.70 -10.99
CA LYS A 284 -21.41 13.69 -11.96
C LYS A 284 -20.96 14.18 -13.34
N GLN A 285 -20.14 15.23 -13.40
CA GLN A 285 -19.61 15.73 -14.67
C GLN A 285 -18.74 14.69 -15.37
N VAL A 286 -17.81 14.05 -14.66
CA VAL A 286 -16.92 13.01 -15.20
C VAL A 286 -17.68 11.77 -15.72
N LEU A 287 -18.82 11.44 -15.13
CA LEU A 287 -19.63 10.29 -15.54
C LEU A 287 -20.56 10.58 -16.73
N ILE A 288 -20.73 11.83 -17.12
CA ILE A 288 -21.55 12.24 -18.28
C ILE A 288 -20.68 12.37 -19.55
N GLU A 289 -19.39 12.67 -19.39
CA GLU A 289 -18.40 12.73 -20.47
C GLU A 289 -18.02 11.31 -20.97
#